data_2485bfa943d95e6f2d044787ecad7219
#
_entry.id   2485bfa943d95e6f2d044787ecad7219
#
_cell.length_a   1.000
_cell.length_b   1.000
_cell.length_c   1.000
_cell.angle_alpha   90.00
_cell.angle_beta   90.00
_cell.angle_gamma   90.00
#
_symmetry.space_group_name_H-M   'P 1'
#
loop_
_entity.id
_entity.type
_entity.pdbx_description
1 polymer ?
#
loop_
_entity_poly.entity_id
_entity_poly.type
_entity_poly.pdbx_seq_one_letter_code
_entity_poly.pdbx_strand_id
1 'polypeptide(L)'
;MFYNVVKEYPDIIVDYSVSRFEKFGSAVTLVAQIEFTDHSVRYIKDYLFVDGTRKYSYHWQDAYGQLRARWDNSPHHKHIVTFPHHKHESGKTSPSHERNLRDILEVIRQSL
;
A
#
# COMPACT_ATOMS: atom_id res chain seq x y z
N MET A 1 2.75 2.75 13.45
CA MET A 1 1.43 3.26 13.08
C MET A 1 1.54 4.22 11.92
N PHE A 2 0.46 4.47 11.21
CA PHE A 2 0.44 5.25 9.98
C PHE A 2 1.09 6.63 10.12
N TYR A 3 0.66 7.41 11.10
CA TYR A 3 1.18 8.78 11.29
C TYR A 3 2.68 8.81 11.58
N ASN A 4 3.17 7.84 12.32
CA ASN A 4 4.60 7.76 12.63
C ASN A 4 5.41 7.44 11.38
N VAL A 5 4.91 6.58 10.53
CA VAL A 5 5.59 6.22 9.27
C VAL A 5 5.61 7.41 8.31
N VAL A 6 4.46 8.10 8.16
CA VAL A 6 4.35 9.27 7.27
C VAL A 6 5.37 10.35 7.66
N LYS A 7 5.60 10.57 8.96
CA LYS A 7 6.55 11.56 9.45
C LYS A 7 8.00 11.27 9.06
N GLU A 8 8.32 10.04 8.67
CA GLU A 8 9.66 9.67 8.24
C GLU A 8 9.93 10.05 6.78
N TYR A 9 8.91 10.52 6.04
CA TYR A 9 9.00 10.80 4.60
C TYR A 9 8.54 12.20 4.23
N PRO A 10 8.96 13.26 4.97
CA PRO A 10 8.53 14.63 4.66
C PRO A 10 9.07 15.14 3.34
N ASP A 11 10.12 14.52 2.81
CA ASP A 11 10.76 14.87 1.55
C ASP A 11 9.92 14.49 0.33
N ILE A 12 9.05 13.49 0.44
CA ILE A 12 8.26 13.01 -0.69
C ILE A 12 6.75 13.16 -0.52
N ILE A 13 6.25 13.36 0.70
CA ILE A 13 4.82 13.46 0.99
C ILE A 13 4.39 14.91 1.07
N VAL A 14 3.43 15.30 0.20
CA VAL A 14 2.83 16.63 0.17
C VAL A 14 1.62 16.70 1.10
N ASP A 15 0.79 15.67 1.07
CA ASP A 15 -0.46 15.64 1.82
C ASP A 15 -0.88 14.20 2.05
N TYR A 16 -1.73 13.98 3.04
CA TYR A 16 -2.33 12.68 3.30
C TYR A 16 -3.67 12.85 3.99
N SER A 17 -4.54 11.85 3.85
CA SER A 17 -5.80 11.80 4.58
C SER A 17 -6.11 10.37 4.99
N VAL A 18 -6.73 10.22 6.15
CA VAL A 18 -7.20 8.93 6.66
C VAL A 18 -8.72 8.95 6.64
N SER A 19 -9.33 8.15 5.76
CA SER A 19 -10.78 8.08 5.65
C SER A 19 -11.38 7.09 6.64
N ARG A 20 -10.61 6.12 7.10
CA ARG A 20 -11.07 5.14 8.09
C ARG A 20 -9.90 4.61 8.90
N PHE A 21 -10.01 4.72 10.20
CA PHE A 21 -9.09 4.06 11.13
C PHE A 21 -9.94 3.53 12.29
N GLU A 22 -10.06 2.21 12.37
CA GLU A 22 -10.85 1.56 13.41
C GLU A 22 -10.01 0.47 14.07
N LYS A 23 -10.10 0.41 15.38
CA LYS A 23 -9.43 -0.60 16.17
C LYS A 23 -10.46 -1.28 17.06
N PHE A 24 -10.60 -2.60 16.93
CA PHE A 24 -11.53 -3.38 17.73
C PHE A 24 -10.80 -4.62 18.24
N GLY A 25 -10.46 -4.62 19.53
CA GLY A 25 -9.59 -5.65 20.08
C GLY A 25 -8.24 -5.64 19.37
N SER A 26 -7.83 -6.79 18.83
CA SER A 26 -6.60 -6.91 18.04
C SER A 26 -6.81 -6.61 16.56
N ALA A 27 -8.06 -6.41 16.11
CA ALA A 27 -8.35 -6.09 14.72
C ALA A 27 -8.10 -4.61 14.45
N VAL A 28 -7.55 -4.30 13.26
CA VAL A 28 -7.29 -2.92 12.82
C VAL A 28 -7.73 -2.76 11.38
N THR A 29 -8.44 -1.66 11.09
CA THR A 29 -8.80 -1.27 9.73
C THR A 29 -8.20 0.10 9.44
N LEU A 30 -7.42 0.20 8.36
CA LEU A 30 -6.86 1.47 7.90
C LEU A 30 -7.20 1.66 6.43
N VAL A 31 -7.84 2.80 6.12
CA VAL A 31 -8.05 3.27 4.74
C VAL A 31 -7.54 4.70 4.67
N ALA A 32 -6.57 4.94 3.81
CA ALA A 32 -5.90 6.23 3.73
C ALA A 32 -5.44 6.50 2.31
N GLN A 33 -5.07 7.76 2.05
CA GLN A 33 -4.39 8.11 0.80
C GLN A 33 -3.26 9.09 1.08
N ILE A 34 -2.24 9.03 0.24
CA ILE A 34 -1.05 9.89 0.34
C ILE A 34 -0.79 10.49 -1.04
N GLU A 35 -0.58 11.81 -1.09
CA GLU A 35 -0.12 12.50 -2.30
C GLU A 35 1.37 12.80 -2.18
N PHE A 36 2.11 12.52 -3.27
CA PHE A 36 3.56 12.72 -3.33
C PHE A 36 3.91 14.00 -4.08
N THR A 37 5.19 14.38 -4.03
CA THR A 37 5.71 15.62 -4.65
C THR A 37 5.54 15.68 -6.16
N ASP A 38 5.43 14.56 -6.84
CA ASP A 38 5.16 14.48 -8.28
C ASP A 38 3.66 14.43 -8.61
N HIS A 39 2.79 14.68 -7.61
CA HIS A 39 1.34 14.60 -7.68
C HIS A 39 0.80 13.20 -7.90
N SER A 40 1.62 12.17 -7.81
CA SER A 40 1.13 10.79 -7.76
C SER A 40 0.44 10.52 -6.43
N VAL A 41 -0.45 9.54 -6.41
CA VAL A 41 -1.26 9.23 -5.24
C VAL A 41 -1.18 7.74 -4.91
N ARG A 42 -1.09 7.47 -3.63
CA ARG A 42 -1.13 6.13 -3.06
C ARG A 42 -2.45 5.94 -2.31
N TYR A 43 -3.22 4.92 -2.70
CA TYR A 43 -4.39 4.49 -1.96
C TYR A 43 -4.02 3.27 -1.13
N ILE A 44 -4.32 3.32 0.17
CA ILE A 44 -3.94 2.31 1.15
C ILE A 44 -5.20 1.69 1.74
N LYS A 45 -5.27 0.36 1.70
CA LYS A 45 -6.24 -0.43 2.46
C LYS A 45 -5.47 -1.50 3.20
N ASP A 46 -5.56 -1.52 4.51
CA ASP A 46 -4.84 -2.49 5.33
C ASP A 46 -5.76 -2.95 6.46
N TYR A 47 -6.12 -4.23 6.40
CA TYR A 47 -7.01 -4.87 7.36
C TYR A 47 -6.25 -5.97 8.09
N LEU A 48 -6.14 -5.84 9.41
CA LEU A 48 -5.64 -6.89 10.29
C LEU A 48 -6.85 -7.49 11.00
N PHE A 49 -7.04 -8.80 10.86
CA PHE A 49 -8.17 -9.50 11.47
C PHE A 49 -7.81 -10.06 12.85
N VAL A 50 -8.86 -10.39 13.61
CA VAL A 50 -8.69 -10.90 14.99
C VAL A 50 -7.84 -12.18 15.03
N ASP A 51 -7.93 -13.01 14.00
CA ASP A 51 -7.17 -14.26 13.90
C ASP A 51 -5.71 -14.05 13.48
N GLY A 52 -5.27 -12.80 13.31
CA GLY A 52 -3.90 -12.47 12.90
C GLY A 52 -3.68 -12.44 11.39
N THR A 53 -4.67 -12.84 10.60
CA THR A 53 -4.54 -12.73 9.14
C THR A 53 -4.67 -11.28 8.69
N ARG A 54 -4.14 -10.99 7.51
CA ARG A 54 -4.09 -9.63 6.99
C ARG A 54 -4.56 -9.60 5.55
N LYS A 55 -5.29 -8.54 5.19
CA LYS A 55 -5.64 -8.22 3.81
C LYS A 55 -5.18 -6.80 3.52
N TYR A 56 -4.36 -6.62 2.48
CA TYR A 56 -3.85 -5.30 2.14
C TYR A 56 -3.89 -5.04 0.65
N SER A 57 -3.95 -3.76 0.30
CA SER A 57 -3.82 -3.26 -1.06
C SER A 57 -3.14 -1.90 -1.02
N TYR A 58 -2.03 -1.78 -1.72
CA TYR A 58 -1.30 -0.53 -1.89
C TYR A 58 -1.30 -0.20 -3.38
N HIS A 59 -2.16 0.73 -3.77
CA HIS A 59 -2.37 1.14 -5.16
C HIS A 59 -1.70 2.48 -5.39
N TRP A 60 -0.73 2.54 -6.30
CA TRP A 60 0.00 3.75 -6.65
C TRP A 60 -0.28 4.14 -8.09
N GLN A 61 -0.79 5.36 -8.29
CA GLN A 61 -1.11 5.89 -9.61
C GLN A 61 -0.46 7.25 -9.82
N ASP A 62 -0.24 7.61 -11.08
CA ASP A 62 0.31 8.92 -11.43
C ASP A 62 -0.76 10.02 -11.28
N ALA A 63 -0.36 11.28 -11.56
CA ALA A 63 -1.25 12.44 -11.44
C ALA A 63 -2.47 12.37 -12.38
N TYR A 64 -2.42 11.54 -13.40
CA TYR A 64 -3.50 11.36 -14.38
C TYR A 64 -4.35 10.12 -14.11
N GLY A 65 -4.11 9.43 -13.01
CA GLY A 65 -4.89 8.25 -12.62
C GLY A 65 -4.42 6.94 -13.22
N GLN A 66 -3.29 6.92 -13.93
CA GLN A 66 -2.76 5.70 -14.50
C GLN A 66 -1.98 4.91 -13.45
N LEU A 67 -2.21 3.61 -13.40
CA LEU A 67 -1.55 2.72 -12.46
C LEU A 67 -0.04 2.69 -12.73
N ARG A 68 0.76 2.97 -11.68
CA ARG A 68 2.20 2.73 -11.67
C ARG A 68 2.53 1.37 -11.11
N ALA A 69 1.96 1.03 -9.96
CA ALA A 69 2.13 -0.28 -9.35
C ALA A 69 1.07 -0.52 -8.27
N ARG A 70 0.73 -1.77 -8.05
CA ARG A 70 -0.18 -2.17 -6.99
C ARG A 70 0.36 -3.43 -6.32
N TRP A 71 0.46 -3.41 -5.01
CA TRP A 71 0.84 -4.57 -4.21
C TRP A 71 -0.36 -5.00 -3.39
N ASP A 72 -0.71 -6.27 -3.44
CA ASP A 72 -1.79 -6.81 -2.62
C ASP A 72 -1.61 -8.31 -2.38
N ASN A 73 -2.45 -8.87 -1.54
CA ASN A 73 -2.44 -10.29 -1.20
C ASN A 73 -3.78 -10.97 -1.46
N SER A 74 -4.53 -10.51 -2.47
CA SER A 74 -5.75 -11.21 -2.86
C SER A 74 -5.43 -12.63 -3.37
N PRO A 75 -6.30 -13.64 -3.08
CA PRO A 75 -5.98 -15.03 -3.37
C PRO A 75 -6.33 -15.46 -4.81
N HIS A 76 -6.06 -14.61 -5.80
CA HIS A 76 -6.45 -14.86 -7.19
C HIS A 76 -5.34 -15.38 -8.09
N HIS A 77 -4.07 -15.29 -7.65
CA HIS A 77 -2.91 -15.65 -8.47
C HIS A 77 -2.12 -16.79 -7.82
N LYS A 78 -2.74 -17.97 -7.74
CA LYS A 78 -2.19 -19.13 -7.03
C LYS A 78 -0.91 -19.68 -7.65
N HIS A 79 -0.65 -19.38 -8.93
CA HIS A 79 0.54 -19.83 -9.64
C HIS A 79 1.80 -19.04 -9.28
N ILE A 80 1.67 -17.90 -8.61
CA ILE A 80 2.81 -17.06 -8.24
C ILE A 80 3.51 -17.65 -7.03
N VAL A 81 4.87 -17.71 -7.09
CA VAL A 81 5.68 -18.34 -6.06
C VAL A 81 5.52 -17.69 -4.68
N THR A 82 5.23 -16.38 -4.62
CA THR A 82 5.01 -15.64 -3.36
C THR A 82 3.55 -15.61 -2.93
N PHE A 83 2.70 -16.42 -3.57
CA PHE A 83 1.28 -16.46 -3.24
C PHE A 83 1.04 -16.43 -1.71
N PRO A 84 0.08 -15.64 -1.21
CA PRO A 84 -0.86 -14.76 -1.96
C PRO A 84 -0.30 -13.38 -2.33
N HIS A 85 0.91 -13.06 -1.94
CA HIS A 85 1.51 -11.74 -2.16
C HIS A 85 1.98 -11.58 -3.60
N HIS A 86 1.60 -10.47 -4.22
CA HIS A 86 1.96 -10.20 -5.62
C HIS A 86 1.96 -8.69 -5.91
N LYS A 87 2.50 -8.35 -7.08
CA LYS A 87 2.60 -6.98 -7.58
C LYS A 87 2.02 -6.89 -8.98
N HIS A 88 1.20 -5.87 -9.23
CA HIS A 88 0.70 -5.52 -10.57
C HIS A 88 1.48 -4.33 -11.09
N GLU A 89 2.03 -4.44 -12.30
CA GLU A 89 2.79 -3.38 -12.94
C GLU A 89 2.79 -3.59 -14.44
N SER A 90 2.49 -2.54 -15.22
CA SER A 90 2.52 -2.57 -16.70
C SER A 90 1.69 -3.72 -17.29
N GLY A 91 0.52 -3.98 -16.73
CA GLY A 91 -0.36 -5.05 -17.18
C GLY A 91 0.09 -6.44 -16.82
N LYS A 92 1.14 -6.59 -16.03
CA LYS A 92 1.68 -7.88 -15.59
C LYS A 92 1.48 -8.06 -14.09
N THR A 93 1.31 -9.32 -13.68
CA THR A 93 1.30 -9.72 -12.28
C THR A 93 2.58 -10.49 -12.00
N SER A 94 3.33 -10.09 -10.98
CA SER A 94 4.63 -10.65 -10.67
C SER A 94 4.75 -11.00 -9.19
N PRO A 95 5.72 -11.87 -8.81
CA PRO A 95 5.97 -12.18 -7.40
C PRO A 95 6.36 -10.94 -6.60
N SER A 96 5.96 -10.92 -5.35
CA SER A 96 6.38 -9.93 -4.37
C SER A 96 6.25 -10.55 -2.99
N HIS A 97 7.18 -10.25 -2.10
CA HIS A 97 7.01 -10.63 -0.70
C HIS A 97 5.94 -9.77 -0.06
N GLU A 98 5.48 -10.17 1.12
CA GLU A 98 4.56 -9.36 1.89
C GLU A 98 5.14 -7.95 2.10
N ARG A 99 4.30 -6.93 1.90
CA ARG A 99 4.71 -5.52 2.01
C ARG A 99 3.98 -4.84 3.15
N ASN A 100 4.65 -3.90 3.78
CA ASN A 100 4.05 -2.96 4.71
C ASN A 100 4.18 -1.53 4.15
N LEU A 101 3.59 -0.55 4.82
CA LEU A 101 3.59 0.83 4.33
C LEU A 101 5.01 1.38 4.17
N ARG A 102 5.91 1.11 5.12
CA ARG A 102 7.29 1.62 5.07
C ARG A 102 8.04 1.06 3.85
N ASP A 103 7.89 -0.23 3.57
CA ASP A 103 8.49 -0.85 2.39
C ASP A 103 8.09 -0.13 1.11
N ILE A 104 6.79 0.17 0.99
CA ILE A 104 6.23 0.80 -0.21
C ILE A 104 6.72 2.25 -0.33
N LEU A 105 6.79 3.00 0.77
CA LEU A 105 7.28 4.37 0.74
C LEU A 105 8.74 4.43 0.32
N GLU A 106 9.56 3.46 0.72
CA GLU A 106 10.95 3.38 0.26
C GLU A 106 11.03 3.14 -1.25
N VAL A 107 10.20 2.24 -1.79
CA VAL A 107 10.15 2.00 -3.24
C VAL A 107 9.79 3.29 -3.98
N ILE A 108 8.80 4.02 -3.49
CA ILE A 108 8.36 5.27 -4.10
C ILE A 108 9.45 6.34 -4.02
N ARG A 109 10.11 6.47 -2.85
CA ARG A 109 11.20 7.43 -2.67
C ARG A 109 12.30 7.23 -3.70
N GLN A 110 12.67 5.99 -3.98
CA GLN A 110 13.71 5.67 -4.97
C GLN A 110 13.27 5.96 -6.41
N SER A 111 11.97 6.06 -6.65
CA SER A 111 11.39 6.28 -7.98
C SER A 111 11.12 7.76 -8.29
N LEU A 112 11.12 8.61 -7.27
CA LEU A 112 10.81 10.05 -7.44
C LEU A 112 12.02 10.93 -7.75
#